data_a0d819596bba5bde9c94b54c4aa9a8f1
#
_entry.id   a0d819596bba5bde9c94b54c4aa9a8f1
#
_cell.length_a   1.000
_cell.length_b   1.000
_cell.length_c   1.000
_cell.angle_alpha   90.00
_cell.angle_beta   90.00
_cell.angle_gamma   90.00
#
_symmetry.space_group_name_H-M   'P 1'
#
loop_
_entity.id
_entity.type
_entity.pdbx_description
1 polymer ?
#
loop_
_entity_poly.entity_id
_entity_poly.type
_entity_poly.pdbx_seq_one_letter_code
_entity_poly.pdbx_strand_id
1 'polypeptide(L)'
;MLAVNVLGVLYVGELGGETVQTVADLKGKTLLATGKGATPEYFLRYILTQNGLDPDKDVAIQWKSEPSEVVALLNAKGEGLAMLPQPYVTAAANQLGENFRIALSVSEEWEKLESDSRCTTAVVMARTAFVQEHPEQVQAFLEALSQSVQWVNEQPQEAAELCEQLGIIKAGIAKKAIPGCNLVCITGNEMKQALSGCLQVIYDQNPKAVGGSLPGDDFYYGAE
;
A
#
# COMPACT_ATOMS: atom_id res chain seq x y z
N MET A 1 7.01 -17.91 1.47
CA MET A 1 7.15 -16.44 1.25
C MET A 1 8.61 -16.13 1.00
N LEU A 2 8.95 -15.44 -0.11
CA LEU A 2 10.35 -15.17 -0.47
C LEU A 2 10.78 -13.75 -0.09
N ALA A 3 9.94 -12.75 -0.36
CA ALA A 3 10.25 -11.36 -0.06
C ALA A 3 8.97 -10.52 0.11
N VAL A 4 9.05 -9.45 0.88
CA VAL A 4 8.17 -8.28 0.78
C VAL A 4 8.77 -7.40 -0.30
N ASN A 5 7.97 -7.03 -1.32
CA ASN A 5 8.45 -6.21 -2.42
C ASN A 5 7.74 -4.85 -2.57
N VAL A 6 6.63 -4.65 -1.85
CA VAL A 6 5.94 -3.36 -1.77
C VAL A 6 5.41 -3.16 -0.35
N LEU A 7 5.77 -2.06 0.26
CA LEU A 7 5.18 -1.60 1.52
C LEU A 7 3.84 -0.87 1.26
N GLY A 8 3.40 0.01 2.16
CA GLY A 8 2.13 0.69 2.00
C GLY A 8 2.12 1.66 0.81
N VAL A 9 1.06 1.59 0.01
CA VAL A 9 0.84 2.42 -1.18
C VAL A 9 -0.45 3.24 -1.11
N LEU A 10 -1.11 3.26 0.05
CA LEU A 10 -2.39 3.93 0.25
C LEU A 10 -2.19 5.35 0.78
N TYR A 11 -2.90 6.29 0.17
CA TYR A 11 -2.82 7.71 0.50
C TYR A 11 -4.23 8.29 0.61
N VAL A 12 -4.44 9.18 1.58
CA VAL A 12 -5.64 10.02 1.64
C VAL A 12 -5.33 11.31 0.92
N GLY A 13 -6.07 11.58 -0.16
CA GLY A 13 -6.03 12.84 -0.89
C GLY A 13 -7.23 13.72 -0.51
N GLU A 14 -7.02 15.03 -0.54
CA GLU A 14 -8.03 16.06 -0.30
C GLU A 14 -8.13 17.01 -1.48
N LEU A 15 -9.35 17.20 -1.98
CA LEU A 15 -9.68 18.18 -3.03
C LEU A 15 -10.43 19.35 -2.43
N GLY A 16 -10.01 20.56 -2.75
CA GLY A 16 -10.73 21.79 -2.39
C GLY A 16 -10.58 22.24 -0.93
N GLY A 17 -9.57 21.71 -0.20
CA GLY A 17 -9.34 22.07 1.19
C GLY A 17 -7.99 21.63 1.74
N GLU A 18 -7.72 22.08 2.97
CA GLU A 18 -6.57 21.70 3.78
C GLU A 18 -7.01 21.34 5.21
N THR A 19 -8.10 20.57 5.29
CA THR A 19 -8.78 20.31 6.57
C THR A 19 -8.28 19.04 7.26
N VAL A 20 -7.49 18.22 6.57
CA VAL A 20 -6.92 16.97 7.09
C VAL A 20 -5.41 17.11 7.20
N GLN A 21 -4.89 17.14 8.42
CA GLN A 21 -3.47 17.17 8.75
C GLN A 21 -3.05 15.93 9.53
N THR A 22 -4.01 15.30 10.22
CA THR A 22 -3.83 14.09 11.03
C THR A 22 -4.98 13.12 10.78
N VAL A 23 -4.82 11.87 11.21
CA VAL A 23 -5.89 10.86 11.15
C VAL A 23 -7.13 11.31 11.95
N ALA A 24 -6.93 12.00 13.07
CA ALA A 24 -8.03 12.49 13.91
C ALA A 24 -8.94 13.48 13.17
N ASP A 25 -8.43 14.22 12.21
CA ASP A 25 -9.21 15.19 11.41
C ASP A 25 -10.20 14.52 10.45
N LEU A 26 -10.14 13.18 10.29
CA LEU A 26 -11.12 12.41 9.53
C LEU A 26 -12.45 12.27 10.28
N LYS A 27 -12.50 12.60 11.59
CA LYS A 27 -13.73 12.51 12.37
C LYS A 27 -14.85 13.35 11.78
N GLY A 28 -16.02 12.72 11.59
CA GLY A 28 -17.20 13.34 11.02
C GLY A 28 -17.17 13.57 9.51
N LYS A 29 -16.08 13.17 8.85
CA LYS A 29 -15.92 13.37 7.39
C LYS A 29 -16.38 12.15 6.60
N THR A 30 -16.65 12.40 5.30
CA THR A 30 -16.88 11.35 4.31
C THR A 30 -15.60 11.07 3.54
N LEU A 31 -15.18 9.81 3.50
CA LEU A 31 -14.01 9.33 2.77
C LEU A 31 -14.44 8.38 1.65
N LEU A 32 -14.17 8.72 0.40
CA LEU A 32 -14.31 7.81 -0.73
C LEU A 32 -13.12 6.84 -0.73
N ALA A 33 -13.36 5.55 -0.89
CA ALA A 33 -12.28 4.55 -0.87
C ALA A 33 -12.57 3.37 -1.80
N THR A 34 -11.53 2.60 -2.11
CA THR A 34 -11.63 1.32 -2.84
C THR A 34 -11.05 0.18 -2.03
N GLY A 35 -11.39 -1.06 -2.39
CA GLY A 35 -10.82 -2.24 -1.76
C GLY A 35 -11.58 -2.73 -0.51
N LYS A 36 -12.91 -2.58 -0.48
CA LYS A 36 -13.76 -3.19 0.55
C LYS A 36 -13.58 -4.70 0.60
N GLY A 37 -13.41 -5.26 1.79
CA GLY A 37 -13.18 -6.69 2.00
C GLY A 37 -11.75 -7.15 1.71
N ALA A 38 -10.83 -6.23 1.44
CA ALA A 38 -9.43 -6.50 1.13
C ALA A 38 -8.48 -5.64 2.00
N THR A 39 -7.19 -5.80 1.80
CA THR A 39 -6.13 -5.11 2.56
C THR A 39 -6.37 -3.61 2.78
N PRO A 40 -6.83 -2.82 1.79
CA PRO A 40 -7.08 -1.39 2.01
C PRO A 40 -8.09 -1.09 3.12
N GLU A 41 -9.15 -1.89 3.23
CA GLU A 41 -10.12 -1.73 4.31
C GLU A 41 -9.51 -2.03 5.68
N TYR A 42 -8.78 -3.15 5.80
CA TYR A 42 -8.17 -3.54 7.08
C TYR A 42 -7.14 -2.52 7.55
N PHE A 43 -6.35 -1.98 6.64
CA PHE A 43 -5.34 -0.97 6.97
C PHE A 43 -5.99 0.35 7.41
N LEU A 44 -6.98 0.83 6.66
CA LEU A 44 -7.70 2.05 7.04
C LEU A 44 -8.36 1.91 8.41
N ARG A 45 -9.08 0.81 8.63
CA ARG A 45 -9.76 0.55 9.91
C ARG A 45 -8.76 0.48 11.07
N TYR A 46 -7.62 -0.17 10.86
CA TYR A 46 -6.56 -0.25 11.85
C TYR A 46 -6.03 1.14 12.22
N ILE A 47 -5.64 1.95 11.23
CA ILE A 47 -5.13 3.31 11.47
C ILE A 47 -6.17 4.18 12.18
N LEU A 48 -7.44 4.14 11.78
CA LEU A 48 -8.51 4.87 12.44
C LEU A 48 -8.63 4.45 13.92
N THR A 49 -8.68 3.15 14.19
CA THR A 49 -8.82 2.62 15.56
C THR A 49 -7.63 2.99 16.44
N GLN A 50 -6.40 2.88 15.94
CA GLN A 50 -5.19 3.25 16.67
C GLN A 50 -5.11 4.75 16.97
N ASN A 51 -5.81 5.58 16.20
CA ASN A 51 -5.94 7.02 16.46
C ASN A 51 -7.23 7.38 17.22
N GLY A 52 -7.89 6.41 17.87
CA GLY A 52 -9.05 6.65 18.72
C GLY A 52 -10.35 6.93 17.98
N LEU A 53 -10.43 6.61 16.69
CA LEU A 53 -11.65 6.74 15.89
C LEU A 53 -12.34 5.38 15.70
N ASP A 54 -13.66 5.36 15.86
CA ASP A 54 -14.49 4.22 15.50
C ASP A 54 -14.73 4.24 13.97
N PRO A 55 -14.18 3.29 13.20
CA PRO A 55 -14.29 3.31 11.73
C PRO A 55 -15.72 3.11 11.22
N ASP A 56 -16.66 2.67 12.06
CA ASP A 56 -18.06 2.47 11.71
C ASP A 56 -18.96 3.64 12.10
N LYS A 57 -18.46 4.56 12.96
CA LYS A 57 -19.26 5.69 13.48
C LYS A 57 -18.65 7.05 13.23
N ASP A 58 -17.33 7.15 13.36
CA ASP A 58 -16.64 8.44 13.32
C ASP A 58 -16.28 8.89 11.91
N VAL A 59 -16.20 7.97 10.93
CA VAL A 59 -15.86 8.28 9.52
C VAL A 59 -16.87 7.62 8.58
N ALA A 60 -17.50 8.40 7.72
CA ALA A 60 -18.43 7.88 6.71
C ALA A 60 -17.65 7.33 5.49
N ILE A 61 -17.20 6.07 5.54
CA ILE A 61 -16.45 5.46 4.44
C ILE A 61 -17.39 5.00 3.34
N GLN A 62 -17.24 5.57 2.15
CA GLN A 62 -18.01 5.20 0.95
C GLN A 62 -17.12 4.38 0.01
N TRP A 63 -17.33 3.08 0.01
CA TRP A 63 -16.59 2.14 -0.83
C TRP A 63 -17.06 2.21 -2.29
N LYS A 64 -16.09 2.25 -3.21
CA LYS A 64 -16.27 2.24 -4.65
C LYS A 64 -15.56 1.04 -5.26
N SER A 65 -15.99 0.65 -6.46
CA SER A 65 -15.42 -0.50 -7.14
C SER A 65 -14.03 -0.20 -7.71
N GLU A 66 -13.85 1.00 -8.27
CA GLU A 66 -12.64 1.37 -9.01
C GLU A 66 -12.09 2.74 -8.58
N PRO A 67 -10.75 2.92 -8.58
CA PRO A 67 -10.13 4.21 -8.31
C PRO A 67 -10.58 5.33 -9.26
N SER A 68 -10.83 5.02 -10.52
CA SER A 68 -11.32 5.97 -11.53
C SER A 68 -12.70 6.53 -11.18
N GLU A 69 -13.60 5.72 -10.60
CA GLU A 69 -14.90 6.16 -10.10
C GLU A 69 -14.73 7.19 -8.96
N VAL A 70 -13.80 6.92 -8.04
CA VAL A 70 -13.49 7.83 -6.93
C VAL A 70 -13.03 9.19 -7.44
N VAL A 71 -12.10 9.20 -8.39
CA VAL A 71 -11.57 10.44 -8.99
C VAL A 71 -12.68 11.22 -9.73
N ALA A 72 -13.53 10.52 -10.48
CA ALA A 72 -14.66 11.15 -11.18
C ALA A 72 -15.67 11.79 -10.21
N LEU A 73 -15.96 11.14 -9.09
CA LEU A 73 -16.84 11.66 -8.04
C LEU A 73 -16.25 12.89 -7.33
N LEU A 74 -14.95 12.87 -7.01
CA LEU A 74 -14.26 14.04 -6.46
C LEU A 74 -14.34 15.22 -7.43
N ASN A 75 -13.98 14.97 -8.70
CA ASN A 75 -14.01 16.02 -9.73
C ASN A 75 -15.41 16.62 -9.90
N ALA A 76 -16.44 15.79 -9.90
CA ALA A 76 -17.83 16.25 -10.04
C ALA A 76 -18.32 17.09 -8.85
N LYS A 77 -17.80 16.81 -7.63
CA LYS A 77 -18.15 17.58 -6.43
C LYS A 77 -17.30 18.86 -6.28
N GLY A 78 -16.08 18.88 -6.82
CA GLY A 78 -15.13 19.96 -6.65
C GLY A 78 -14.44 20.00 -5.27
N GLU A 79 -14.83 19.11 -4.35
CA GLU A 79 -14.27 19.00 -3.00
C GLU A 79 -14.43 17.58 -2.43
N GLY A 80 -13.64 17.22 -1.43
CA GLY A 80 -13.79 15.98 -0.66
C GLY A 80 -12.51 15.21 -0.43
N LEU A 81 -12.65 14.04 0.20
CA LEU A 81 -11.56 13.15 0.60
C LEU A 81 -11.66 11.82 -0.13
N ALA A 82 -10.50 11.29 -0.51
CA ALA A 82 -10.41 9.95 -1.09
C ALA A 82 -9.16 9.20 -0.61
N MET A 83 -9.31 7.93 -0.27
CA MET A 83 -8.18 7.01 -0.11
C MET A 83 -7.95 6.26 -1.42
N LEU A 84 -6.78 6.46 -2.01
CA LEU A 84 -6.36 5.88 -3.28
C LEU A 84 -4.97 5.25 -3.17
N PRO A 85 -4.71 4.15 -3.88
CA PRO A 85 -3.36 3.61 -3.97
C PRO A 85 -2.52 4.37 -5.01
N GLN A 86 -1.19 4.27 -4.92
CA GLN A 86 -0.33 4.55 -6.06
C GLN A 86 -0.57 3.51 -7.18
N PRO A 87 -0.49 3.91 -8.44
CA PRO A 87 -0.21 5.25 -8.97
C PRO A 87 -1.46 6.15 -9.12
N TYR A 88 -2.63 5.69 -8.68
CA TYR A 88 -3.91 6.38 -8.89
C TYR A 88 -3.99 7.72 -8.15
N VAL A 89 -3.42 7.84 -6.94
CA VAL A 89 -3.40 9.12 -6.23
C VAL A 89 -2.56 10.17 -6.98
N THR A 90 -1.44 9.75 -7.59
CA THR A 90 -0.63 10.63 -8.44
C THR A 90 -1.37 11.00 -9.73
N ALA A 91 -2.06 10.06 -10.36
CA ALA A 91 -2.90 10.34 -11.53
C ALA A 91 -4.03 11.31 -11.19
N ALA A 92 -4.67 11.14 -10.02
CA ALA A 92 -5.69 12.07 -9.51
C ALA A 92 -5.12 13.48 -9.31
N ALA A 93 -3.93 13.59 -8.69
CA ALA A 93 -3.27 14.88 -8.51
C ALA A 93 -2.96 15.58 -9.84
N ASN A 94 -2.51 14.85 -10.85
CA ASN A 94 -2.30 15.41 -12.19
C ASN A 94 -3.61 15.83 -12.88
N GLN A 95 -4.70 15.11 -12.66
CA GLN A 95 -6.01 15.40 -13.29
C GLN A 95 -6.74 16.53 -12.60
N LEU A 96 -6.72 16.58 -11.26
CA LEU A 96 -7.48 17.53 -10.44
C LEU A 96 -6.72 18.84 -10.17
N GLY A 97 -5.41 18.86 -10.47
CA GLY A 97 -4.58 20.06 -10.41
C GLY A 97 -4.22 20.50 -8.99
N GLU A 98 -3.89 21.78 -8.85
CA GLU A 98 -3.34 22.39 -7.62
C GLU A 98 -4.30 22.34 -6.42
N ASN A 99 -5.59 22.18 -6.65
CA ASN A 99 -6.58 22.06 -5.59
C ASN A 99 -6.63 20.67 -4.94
N PHE A 100 -5.89 19.71 -5.48
CA PHE A 100 -5.78 18.36 -4.90
C PHE A 100 -4.41 18.18 -4.26
N ARG A 101 -4.40 17.76 -3.00
CA ARG A 101 -3.18 17.41 -2.27
C ARG A 101 -3.24 16.00 -1.69
N ILE A 102 -2.10 15.39 -1.47
CA ILE A 102 -1.97 14.21 -0.61
C ILE A 102 -1.91 14.71 0.83
N ALA A 103 -2.90 14.34 1.63
CA ALA A 103 -3.03 14.77 3.02
C ALA A 103 -2.34 13.80 3.99
N LEU A 104 -2.52 12.48 3.79
CA LEU A 104 -1.94 11.45 4.67
C LEU A 104 -1.39 10.30 3.84
N SER A 105 -0.32 9.69 4.33
CA SER A 105 0.19 8.38 3.90
C SER A 105 -0.19 7.33 4.95
N VAL A 106 -0.94 6.31 4.57
CA VAL A 106 -1.34 5.22 5.50
C VAL A 106 -0.10 4.49 6.03
N SER A 107 0.97 4.38 5.22
CA SER A 107 2.23 3.77 5.63
C SER A 107 2.94 4.59 6.70
N GLU A 108 3.04 5.91 6.51
CA GLU A 108 3.64 6.81 7.50
C GLU A 108 2.84 6.85 8.82
N GLU A 109 1.51 6.84 8.72
CA GLU A 109 0.66 6.76 9.92
C GLU A 109 0.83 5.42 10.65
N TRP A 110 1.09 4.33 9.92
CA TRP A 110 1.42 3.03 10.51
C TRP A 110 2.77 3.05 11.25
N GLU A 111 3.79 3.65 10.64
CA GLU A 111 5.12 3.77 11.24
C GLU A 111 5.11 4.59 12.54
N LYS A 112 4.23 5.59 12.65
CA LYS A 112 4.04 6.37 13.88
C LYS A 112 3.49 5.56 15.07
N LEU A 113 2.95 4.37 14.82
CA LEU A 113 2.44 3.50 15.91
C LEU A 113 3.55 2.75 16.65
N GLU A 114 4.82 2.96 16.24
CA GLU A 114 6.01 2.37 16.89
C GLU A 114 5.91 0.84 17.05
N SER A 115 5.24 0.17 16.11
CA SER A 115 5.12 -1.28 16.07
C SER A 115 6.26 -1.87 15.23
N ASP A 116 6.67 -3.10 15.57
CA ASP A 116 7.67 -3.83 14.78
C ASP A 116 7.16 -4.25 13.39
N SER A 117 5.86 -4.14 13.15
CA SER A 117 5.23 -4.47 11.88
C SER A 117 5.32 -3.31 10.88
N ARG A 118 5.28 -3.64 9.59
CA ARG A 118 5.19 -2.65 8.51
C ARG A 118 3.90 -2.83 7.73
N CYS A 119 3.35 -1.71 7.26
CA CYS A 119 2.26 -1.73 6.29
C CYS A 119 2.74 -2.42 5.00
N THR A 120 2.36 -3.69 4.78
CA THR A 120 2.84 -4.52 3.68
C THR A 120 1.72 -4.75 2.68
N THR A 121 1.94 -4.34 1.42
CA THR A 121 0.91 -4.43 0.37
C THR A 121 1.14 -5.58 -0.59
N ALA A 122 2.39 -5.85 -0.98
CA ALA A 122 2.70 -6.93 -1.91
C ALA A 122 3.93 -7.74 -1.49
N VAL A 123 3.90 -9.00 -1.90
CA VAL A 123 4.89 -10.00 -1.53
C VAL A 123 5.19 -10.91 -2.72
N VAL A 124 6.37 -11.50 -2.73
CA VAL A 124 6.76 -12.55 -3.66
C VAL A 124 6.63 -13.91 -2.98
N MET A 125 5.90 -14.82 -3.63
CA MET A 125 5.70 -16.19 -3.15
C MET A 125 6.20 -17.20 -4.16
N ALA A 126 6.68 -18.34 -3.66
CA ALA A 126 6.94 -19.52 -4.47
C ALA A 126 6.36 -20.77 -3.80
N ARG A 127 6.08 -21.79 -4.60
CA ARG A 127 5.67 -23.10 -4.07
C ARG A 127 6.86 -23.74 -3.34
N THR A 128 6.61 -24.36 -2.19
CA THR A 128 7.64 -25.00 -1.37
C THR A 128 8.46 -26.02 -2.16
N ALA A 129 7.79 -26.85 -2.97
CA ALA A 129 8.48 -27.82 -3.84
C ALA A 129 9.46 -27.15 -4.80
N PHE A 130 9.07 -26.03 -5.43
CA PHE A 130 9.97 -25.28 -6.32
C PHE A 130 11.20 -24.74 -5.58
N VAL A 131 11.00 -24.21 -4.38
CA VAL A 131 12.08 -23.67 -3.55
C VAL A 131 13.09 -24.79 -3.19
N GLN A 132 12.59 -26.00 -2.88
CA GLN A 132 13.42 -27.14 -2.53
C GLN A 132 14.16 -27.74 -3.73
N GLU A 133 13.52 -27.79 -4.90
CA GLU A 133 14.08 -28.35 -6.12
C GLU A 133 15.02 -27.38 -6.84
N HIS A 134 14.85 -26.07 -6.65
CA HIS A 134 15.55 -25.02 -7.39
C HIS A 134 16.12 -23.90 -6.51
N PRO A 135 16.89 -24.21 -5.46
CA PRO A 135 17.37 -23.20 -4.51
C PRO A 135 18.25 -22.13 -5.15
N GLU A 136 19.07 -22.51 -6.15
CA GLU A 136 19.95 -21.58 -6.87
C GLU A 136 19.15 -20.57 -7.71
N GLN A 137 18.04 -21.01 -8.36
CA GLN A 137 17.18 -20.12 -9.10
C GLN A 137 16.44 -19.14 -8.18
N VAL A 138 16.01 -19.61 -6.99
CA VAL A 138 15.39 -18.75 -5.99
C VAL A 138 16.36 -17.66 -5.53
N GLN A 139 17.61 -18.04 -5.24
CA GLN A 139 18.64 -17.09 -4.84
C GLN A 139 18.93 -16.06 -5.95
N ALA A 140 19.16 -16.53 -7.19
CA ALA A 140 19.40 -15.66 -8.33
C ALA A 140 18.23 -14.69 -8.61
N PHE A 141 16.98 -15.17 -8.43
CA PHE A 141 15.79 -14.33 -8.54
C PHE A 141 15.77 -13.23 -7.46
N LEU A 142 16.04 -13.57 -6.20
CA LEU A 142 16.04 -12.59 -5.11
C LEU A 142 17.13 -11.53 -5.28
N GLU A 143 18.31 -11.93 -5.78
CA GLU A 143 19.39 -10.99 -6.13
C GLU A 143 18.99 -10.05 -7.26
N ALA A 144 18.39 -10.57 -8.35
CA ALA A 144 17.90 -9.78 -9.45
C ALA A 144 16.75 -8.85 -9.03
N LEU A 145 15.83 -9.30 -8.16
CA LEU A 145 14.77 -8.48 -7.60
C LEU A 145 15.34 -7.32 -6.78
N SER A 146 16.30 -7.60 -5.90
CA SER A 146 16.95 -6.58 -5.08
C SER A 146 17.63 -5.50 -5.94
N GLN A 147 18.40 -5.93 -6.95
CA GLN A 147 19.07 -5.01 -7.89
C GLN A 147 18.05 -4.18 -8.69
N SER A 148 16.97 -4.80 -9.15
CA SER A 148 15.90 -4.11 -9.89
C SER A 148 15.20 -3.06 -9.05
N VAL A 149 14.86 -3.40 -7.80
CA VAL A 149 14.23 -2.45 -6.85
C VAL A 149 15.17 -1.30 -6.55
N GLN A 150 16.45 -1.58 -6.29
CA GLN A 150 17.45 -0.54 -6.06
C GLN A 150 17.54 0.39 -7.27
N TRP A 151 17.68 -0.16 -8.48
CA TRP A 151 17.78 0.63 -9.71
C TRP A 151 16.55 1.53 -9.92
N VAL A 152 15.33 1.00 -9.73
CA VAL A 152 14.10 1.80 -9.89
C VAL A 152 14.05 2.96 -8.90
N ASN A 153 14.47 2.73 -7.65
CA ASN A 153 14.47 3.77 -6.62
C ASN A 153 15.56 4.83 -6.85
N GLU A 154 16.72 4.44 -7.37
CA GLU A 154 17.84 5.34 -7.66
C GLU A 154 17.68 6.08 -8.98
N GLN A 155 16.98 5.49 -9.97
CA GLN A 155 16.81 6.01 -11.33
C GLN A 155 15.33 6.14 -11.71
N PRO A 156 14.51 6.91 -10.95
CA PRO A 156 13.06 6.95 -11.16
C PRO A 156 12.66 7.57 -12.51
N GLN A 157 13.53 8.38 -13.13
CA GLN A 157 13.28 8.94 -14.46
C GLN A 157 13.38 7.86 -15.54
N GLU A 158 14.48 7.11 -15.55
CA GLU A 158 14.75 6.05 -16.50
C GLU A 158 13.75 4.90 -16.32
N ALA A 159 13.43 4.56 -15.06
CA ALA A 159 12.40 3.58 -14.74
C ALA A 159 11.02 3.99 -15.27
N ALA A 160 10.67 5.27 -15.16
CA ALA A 160 9.41 5.80 -15.67
C ALA A 160 9.34 5.72 -17.23
N GLU A 161 10.44 6.03 -17.90
CA GLU A 161 10.53 5.91 -19.38
C GLU A 161 10.40 4.45 -19.82
N LEU A 162 11.02 3.52 -19.08
CA LEU A 162 10.88 2.09 -19.33
C LEU A 162 9.45 1.60 -19.09
N CYS A 163 8.77 2.07 -18.05
CA CYS A 163 7.35 1.77 -17.80
C CYS A 163 6.46 2.18 -18.98
N GLU A 164 6.70 3.35 -19.57
CA GLU A 164 5.94 3.80 -20.75
C GLU A 164 6.27 2.98 -22.00
N GLN A 165 7.53 2.66 -22.25
CA GLN A 165 7.96 1.80 -23.35
C GLN A 165 7.32 0.41 -23.29
N LEU A 166 7.17 -0.12 -22.07
CA LEU A 166 6.53 -1.42 -21.80
C LEU A 166 5.00 -1.34 -21.75
N GLY A 167 4.41 -0.17 -21.93
CA GLY A 167 2.96 0.03 -21.90
C GLY A 167 2.31 -0.14 -20.53
N ILE A 168 3.08 -0.01 -19.44
CA ILE A 168 2.58 -0.17 -18.07
C ILE A 168 1.82 1.10 -17.64
N ILE A 169 2.48 2.27 -17.73
CA ILE A 169 1.93 3.57 -17.36
C ILE A 169 2.75 4.68 -18.02
N LYS A 170 2.13 5.84 -18.26
CA LYS A 170 2.84 6.98 -18.86
C LYS A 170 3.97 7.49 -17.97
N ALA A 171 5.12 7.78 -18.58
CA ALA A 171 6.33 8.20 -17.87
C ALA A 171 6.11 9.41 -16.95
N GLY A 172 5.32 10.39 -17.37
CA GLY A 172 5.02 11.57 -16.55
C GLY A 172 4.26 11.27 -15.25
N ILE A 173 3.47 10.18 -15.22
CA ILE A 173 2.81 9.70 -14.00
C ILE A 173 3.79 8.81 -13.20
N ALA A 174 4.43 7.85 -13.88
CA ALA A 174 5.36 6.91 -13.24
C ALA A 174 6.46 7.63 -12.46
N LYS A 175 7.12 8.62 -13.04
CA LYS A 175 8.18 9.41 -12.39
C LYS A 175 7.76 10.00 -11.05
N LYS A 176 6.51 10.51 -10.98
CA LYS A 176 5.97 11.10 -9.74
C LYS A 176 5.46 10.05 -8.76
N ALA A 177 4.99 8.90 -9.26
CA ALA A 177 4.40 7.83 -8.46
C ALA A 177 5.44 6.90 -7.83
N ILE A 178 6.55 6.60 -8.53
CA ILE A 178 7.57 5.64 -8.10
C ILE A 178 8.05 5.89 -6.66
N PRO A 179 8.39 7.10 -6.22
CA PRO A 179 8.82 7.33 -4.83
C PRO A 179 7.75 6.94 -3.80
N GLY A 180 6.48 7.12 -4.12
CA GLY A 180 5.36 6.74 -3.26
C GLY A 180 4.86 5.30 -3.43
N CYS A 181 5.46 4.51 -4.33
CA CYS A 181 5.16 3.08 -4.47
C CYS A 181 5.83 2.24 -3.39
N ASN A 182 6.75 2.79 -2.60
CA ASN A 182 7.44 2.13 -1.50
C ASN A 182 7.99 0.75 -1.90
N LEU A 183 8.69 0.69 -3.04
CA LEU A 183 9.31 -0.52 -3.56
C LEU A 183 10.49 -0.94 -2.68
N VAL A 184 10.49 -2.19 -2.24
CA VAL A 184 11.51 -2.76 -1.35
C VAL A 184 11.85 -4.19 -1.77
N CYS A 185 12.93 -4.74 -1.23
CA CYS A 185 13.24 -6.16 -1.27
C CYS A 185 13.65 -6.60 0.13
N ILE A 186 12.67 -6.92 0.97
CA ILE A 186 12.89 -7.34 2.36
C ILE A 186 12.76 -8.86 2.43
N THR A 187 13.78 -9.54 2.97
CA THR A 187 13.88 -11.01 3.03
C THR A 187 14.21 -11.48 4.44
N GLY A 188 14.19 -12.80 4.68
CA GLY A 188 14.62 -13.42 5.94
C GLY A 188 13.85 -12.92 7.17
N ASN A 189 14.59 -12.72 8.27
CA ASN A 189 14.00 -12.30 9.55
C ASN A 189 13.30 -10.94 9.51
N GLU A 190 13.83 -9.98 8.76
CA GLU A 190 13.17 -8.68 8.59
C GLU A 190 11.82 -8.83 7.86
N MET A 191 11.75 -9.67 6.83
CA MET A 191 10.48 -9.99 6.15
C MET A 191 9.48 -10.62 7.14
N LYS A 192 9.93 -11.63 7.92
CA LYS A 192 9.08 -12.29 8.92
C LYS A 192 8.51 -11.29 9.91
N GLN A 193 9.34 -10.41 10.47
CA GLN A 193 8.93 -9.38 11.42
C GLN A 193 7.90 -8.42 10.80
N ALA A 194 8.22 -7.84 9.65
CA ALA A 194 7.35 -6.88 8.97
C ALA A 194 5.98 -7.49 8.61
N LEU A 195 5.98 -8.71 8.06
CA LEU A 195 4.78 -9.35 7.52
C LEU A 195 3.92 -10.00 8.60
N SER A 196 4.53 -10.63 9.63
CA SER A 196 3.76 -11.31 10.69
C SER A 196 2.85 -10.33 11.44
N GLY A 197 3.34 -9.14 11.78
CA GLY A 197 2.54 -8.11 12.42
C GLY A 197 1.44 -7.57 11.50
N CYS A 198 1.72 -7.41 10.20
CA CYS A 198 0.71 -7.02 9.21
C CYS A 198 -0.40 -8.09 9.09
N LEU A 199 -0.04 -9.37 9.03
CA LEU A 199 -0.99 -10.49 9.01
C LEU A 199 -1.80 -10.57 10.30
N GLN A 200 -1.19 -10.28 11.46
CA GLN A 200 -1.90 -10.22 12.76
C GLN A 200 -3.00 -9.16 12.73
N VAL A 201 -2.70 -7.95 12.24
CA VAL A 201 -3.68 -6.86 12.11
C VAL A 201 -4.88 -7.27 11.24
N ILE A 202 -4.64 -8.01 10.15
CA ILE A 202 -5.70 -8.52 9.29
C ILE A 202 -6.47 -9.65 9.98
N TYR A 203 -5.76 -10.57 10.63
CA TYR A 203 -6.34 -11.70 11.35
C TYR A 203 -7.29 -11.25 12.48
N ASP A 204 -6.89 -10.26 13.27
CA ASP A 204 -7.70 -9.74 14.38
C ASP A 204 -9.02 -9.12 13.91
N GLN A 205 -9.05 -8.56 12.71
CA GLN A 205 -10.26 -8.00 12.10
C GLN A 205 -11.08 -9.07 11.38
N ASN A 206 -10.41 -10.01 10.69
CA ASN A 206 -11.08 -11.07 9.93
C ASN A 206 -10.15 -12.28 9.74
N PRO A 207 -10.21 -13.30 10.59
CA PRO A 207 -9.37 -14.50 10.48
C PRO A 207 -9.44 -15.18 9.10
N LYS A 208 -10.61 -15.14 8.45
CA LYS A 208 -10.79 -15.76 7.12
C LYS A 208 -9.97 -15.09 6.03
N ALA A 209 -9.63 -13.81 6.18
CA ALA A 209 -8.84 -13.07 5.19
C ALA A 209 -7.38 -13.58 5.09
N VAL A 210 -6.90 -14.27 6.14
CA VAL A 210 -5.57 -14.90 6.15
C VAL A 210 -5.64 -16.45 6.17
N GLY A 211 -6.77 -17.02 5.72
CA GLY A 211 -6.95 -18.47 5.63
C GLY A 211 -7.42 -19.16 6.93
N GLY A 212 -7.83 -18.41 7.95
CA GLY A 212 -8.39 -18.91 9.22
C GLY A 212 -7.35 -19.12 10.32
N SER A 213 -6.07 -19.09 10.01
CA SER A 213 -4.95 -19.15 10.98
C SER A 213 -3.77 -18.35 10.46
N LEU A 214 -2.95 -17.85 11.37
CA LEU A 214 -1.67 -17.24 11.00
C LEU A 214 -0.69 -18.31 10.55
N PRO A 215 0.22 -18.00 9.58
CA PRO A 215 1.21 -18.95 9.12
C PRO A 215 2.26 -19.26 10.19
N GLY A 216 2.82 -20.48 10.16
CA GLY A 216 3.96 -20.89 10.97
C GLY A 216 5.29 -20.36 10.41
N ASP A 217 6.38 -20.68 11.13
CA ASP A 217 7.72 -20.19 10.80
C ASP A 217 8.22 -20.69 9.43
N ASP A 218 7.81 -21.89 9.00
CA ASP A 218 8.12 -22.49 7.71
C ASP A 218 7.53 -21.73 6.50
N PHE A 219 6.64 -20.80 6.74
CA PHE A 219 6.10 -19.91 5.72
C PHE A 219 7.11 -18.87 5.22
N TYR A 220 8.10 -18.51 6.05
CA TYR A 220 9.04 -17.41 5.79
C TYR A 220 10.40 -17.95 5.35
N TYR A 221 10.72 -17.83 4.07
CA TYR A 221 11.98 -18.30 3.51
C TYR A 221 13.19 -17.53 4.07
N GLY A 222 14.19 -18.26 4.56
CA GLY A 222 15.43 -17.67 5.09
C GLY A 222 15.26 -16.95 6.43
N ALA A 223 14.11 -17.12 7.13
CA ALA A 223 13.96 -16.70 8.50
C ALA A 223 14.28 -17.82 9.49
N GLU A 224 14.87 -17.47 10.63
CA GLU A 224 15.21 -18.37 11.74
C GLU A 224 14.27 -18.19 12.93
#